data_c384eeb24d2f76f991ce6efc021982e5
#
_entry.id   c384eeb24d2f76f991ce6efc021982e5
#
_cell.length_a   1.000
_cell.length_b   1.000
_cell.length_c   1.000
_cell.angle_alpha   90.00
_cell.angle_beta   90.00
_cell.angle_gamma   90.00
#
_symmetry.space_group_name_H-M   'P 1'
#
loop_
_entity.id
_entity.type
_entity.pdbx_description
1 polymer ?
#
loop_
_entity_poly.entity_id
_entity_poly.type
_entity_poly.pdbx_seq_one_letter_code
_entity_poly.pdbx_strand_id
1 'polypeptide(L)'
;MSNSEYLMESPDESLRLDLKADPQILIKEATWAGIKPGMRVADLGCGPGKTTYHLNKLVQPNGSATGIDISKQRIEYAQTYYQDEGLEFHLGDIRKPLGYPGSFDFIWVRFVLEHFRKNSFDIVKNIISILKPGGILCLVDLDFNCLIHHGIPARLEKALFGLMSLLEEQANFDPYVGRKFYSYLYDLGFLDIDIDITIHHLIYGELRDIDERNWLYKVEVAAKASGYPFKEFAGGYEEFKSEFLSSFRDHRRFTYTPIILARGRKP
;
A
#
# COMPACT_ATOMS: atom_id res chain seq x y z
N MET A 1 -11.72 -9.84 20.91
CA MET A 1 -10.41 -9.35 20.52
C MET A 1 -10.48 -9.12 19.01
N SER A 2 -10.49 -7.88 18.55
CA SER A 2 -10.49 -7.57 17.11
C SER A 2 -9.08 -7.89 16.58
N ASN A 3 -8.94 -8.95 15.82
CA ASN A 3 -7.73 -9.18 15.03
C ASN A 3 -7.70 -8.16 13.89
N SER A 4 -7.27 -6.94 14.19
CA SER A 4 -6.87 -6.00 13.16
C SER A 4 -5.57 -6.56 12.55
N GLU A 5 -5.64 -7.09 11.32
CA GLU A 5 -4.46 -7.53 10.57
C GLU A 5 -3.64 -6.31 10.07
N TYR A 6 -4.17 -5.11 10.17
CA TYR A 6 -3.52 -3.89 9.75
C TYR A 6 -2.64 -3.31 10.86
N LEU A 7 -1.32 -3.30 10.65
CA LEU A 7 -0.32 -2.92 11.66
C LEU A 7 -0.42 -1.47 12.15
N MET A 8 -0.87 -0.56 11.29
CA MET A 8 -0.88 0.89 11.55
C MET A 8 -2.23 1.40 12.06
N GLU A 9 -3.17 0.51 12.47
CA GLU A 9 -4.51 0.93 12.89
C GLU A 9 -4.47 1.87 14.10
N SER A 10 -5.11 3.02 13.96
CA SER A 10 -5.23 4.06 15.01
C SER A 10 -6.53 4.85 14.82
N PRO A 11 -7.01 5.59 15.85
CA PRO A 11 -8.19 6.44 15.71
C PRO A 11 -8.09 7.49 14.60
N ASP A 12 -6.88 8.00 14.32
CA ASP A 12 -6.62 9.03 13.32
C ASP A 12 -6.12 8.47 11.98
N GLU A 13 -6.17 7.15 11.79
CA GLU A 13 -5.59 6.48 10.63
C GLU A 13 -6.22 6.96 9.32
N SER A 14 -7.54 7.17 9.28
CA SER A 14 -8.23 7.68 8.10
C SER A 14 -7.68 9.04 7.67
N LEU A 15 -7.52 9.97 8.59
CA LEU A 15 -6.95 11.30 8.32
C LEU A 15 -5.48 11.20 7.88
N ARG A 16 -4.69 10.34 8.54
CA ARG A 16 -3.27 10.14 8.19
C ARG A 16 -3.11 9.61 6.77
N LEU A 17 -3.89 8.60 6.38
CA LEU A 17 -3.89 8.05 5.03
C LEU A 17 -4.34 9.08 3.98
N ASP A 18 -5.36 9.85 4.32
CA ASP A 18 -5.89 10.89 3.45
C ASP A 18 -4.84 11.98 3.16
N LEU A 19 -4.17 12.49 4.19
CA LEU A 19 -3.13 13.50 4.06
C LEU A 19 -1.89 12.99 3.30
N LYS A 20 -1.59 11.70 3.42
CA LYS A 20 -0.41 11.09 2.78
C LYS A 20 -0.60 10.85 1.28
N ALA A 21 -1.82 10.62 0.81
CA ALA A 21 -2.08 10.33 -0.59
C ALA A 21 -1.88 11.57 -1.48
N ASP A 22 -0.91 11.50 -2.41
CA ASP A 22 -0.64 12.54 -3.40
C ASP A 22 -1.48 12.27 -4.66
N PRO A 23 -2.43 13.17 -5.01
CA PRO A 23 -3.27 12.99 -6.18
C PRO A 23 -2.51 12.97 -7.50
N GLN A 24 -1.40 13.71 -7.63
CA GLN A 24 -0.65 13.80 -8.89
C GLN A 24 0.07 12.48 -9.18
N ILE A 25 0.65 11.87 -8.16
CA ILE A 25 1.28 10.55 -8.27
C ILE A 25 0.22 9.52 -8.67
N LEU A 26 -0.91 9.49 -7.97
CA LEU A 26 -2.01 8.57 -8.25
C LEU A 26 -2.52 8.69 -9.69
N ILE A 27 -2.77 9.92 -10.15
CA ILE A 27 -3.25 10.18 -11.53
C ILE A 27 -2.23 9.67 -12.56
N LYS A 28 -0.94 9.91 -12.34
CA LYS A 28 0.13 9.41 -13.21
C LYS A 28 0.15 7.87 -13.25
N GLU A 29 0.11 7.23 -12.09
CA GLU A 29 0.11 5.78 -11.95
C GLU A 29 -1.12 5.15 -12.64
N ALA A 30 -2.33 5.67 -12.38
CA ALA A 30 -3.58 5.18 -12.96
C ALA A 30 -3.64 5.40 -14.48
N THR A 31 -3.11 6.52 -14.98
CA THR A 31 -3.03 6.80 -16.41
C THR A 31 -2.08 5.82 -17.11
N TRP A 32 -0.90 5.57 -16.52
CA TRP A 32 0.02 4.55 -17.02
C TRP A 32 -0.63 3.17 -17.05
N ALA A 33 -1.38 2.83 -15.99
CA ALA A 33 -2.10 1.56 -15.92
C ALA A 33 -3.20 1.40 -16.98
N GLY A 34 -3.60 2.48 -17.64
CA GLY A 34 -4.54 2.44 -18.77
C GLY A 34 -6.00 2.73 -18.40
N ILE A 35 -6.24 3.40 -17.28
CA ILE A 35 -7.59 3.92 -16.94
C ILE A 35 -8.08 4.88 -18.02
N LYS A 36 -9.39 4.84 -18.36
CA LYS A 36 -9.98 5.67 -19.42
C LYS A 36 -11.38 6.16 -19.02
N PRO A 37 -11.83 7.28 -19.58
CA PRO A 37 -13.22 7.72 -19.46
C PRO A 37 -14.22 6.63 -19.85
N GLY A 38 -15.34 6.56 -19.13
CA GLY A 38 -16.40 5.58 -19.35
C GLY A 38 -16.17 4.21 -18.66
N MET A 39 -15.00 3.96 -18.06
CA MET A 39 -14.75 2.71 -17.35
C MET A 39 -15.48 2.64 -16.01
N ARG A 40 -15.86 1.41 -15.63
CA ARG A 40 -16.27 1.07 -14.26
C ARG A 40 -15.07 0.54 -13.50
N VAL A 41 -14.69 1.24 -12.44
CA VAL A 41 -13.49 0.97 -11.63
C VAL A 41 -13.85 0.40 -10.28
N ALA A 42 -13.12 -0.63 -9.82
CA ALA A 42 -13.10 -1.05 -8.43
C ALA A 42 -11.75 -0.67 -7.79
N ASP A 43 -11.79 0.05 -6.67
CA ASP A 43 -10.65 0.35 -5.80
C ASP A 43 -10.72 -0.54 -4.56
N LEU A 44 -9.88 -1.56 -4.50
CA LEU A 44 -9.94 -2.61 -3.48
C LEU A 44 -8.93 -2.35 -2.36
N GLY A 45 -9.42 -2.19 -1.14
CA GLY A 45 -8.66 -1.62 -0.03
C GLY A 45 -8.60 -0.10 -0.15
N CYS A 46 -9.72 0.53 -0.46
CA CYS A 46 -9.80 1.96 -0.79
C CYS A 46 -9.45 2.91 0.36
N GLY A 47 -9.35 2.39 1.59
CA GLY A 47 -9.06 3.19 2.77
C GLY A 47 -10.08 4.33 2.97
N PRO A 48 -9.61 5.57 3.25
CA PRO A 48 -10.47 6.73 3.48
C PRO A 48 -11.12 7.32 2.22
N GLY A 49 -10.92 6.69 1.02
CA GLY A 49 -11.66 7.02 -0.20
C GLY A 49 -11.02 8.02 -1.15
N LYS A 50 -9.93 8.70 -0.77
CA LYS A 50 -9.28 9.71 -1.64
C LYS A 50 -8.82 9.15 -2.98
N THR A 51 -8.25 7.95 -2.98
CA THR A 51 -7.83 7.25 -4.21
C THR A 51 -9.03 7.01 -5.12
N THR A 52 -10.08 6.41 -4.59
CA THR A 52 -11.33 6.13 -5.34
C THR A 52 -11.95 7.39 -5.94
N TYR A 53 -11.95 8.51 -5.18
CA TYR A 53 -12.44 9.79 -5.66
C TYR A 53 -11.66 10.28 -6.88
N HIS A 54 -10.33 10.22 -6.86
CA HIS A 54 -9.52 10.62 -8.01
C HIS A 54 -9.65 9.66 -9.20
N LEU A 55 -9.78 8.35 -8.96
CA LEU A 55 -10.08 7.38 -10.02
C LEU A 55 -11.43 7.68 -10.65
N ASN A 56 -12.46 8.05 -9.85
CA ASN A 56 -13.76 8.47 -10.37
C ASN A 56 -13.64 9.68 -11.30
N LYS A 57 -12.84 10.67 -10.95
CA LYS A 57 -12.62 11.84 -11.83
C LYS A 57 -11.97 11.46 -13.16
N LEU A 58 -11.08 10.47 -13.17
CA LEU A 58 -10.41 10.02 -14.40
C LEU A 58 -11.35 9.27 -15.37
N VAL A 59 -12.41 8.69 -14.86
CA VAL A 59 -13.35 7.91 -15.69
C VAL A 59 -14.57 8.69 -16.16
N GLN A 60 -14.71 9.94 -15.74
CA GLN A 60 -15.77 10.81 -16.24
C GLN A 60 -15.49 11.26 -17.70
N PRO A 61 -16.52 11.53 -18.52
CA PRO A 61 -17.94 11.27 -18.26
C PRO A 61 -18.31 9.80 -18.46
N ASN A 62 -19.47 9.40 -17.90
CA ASN A 62 -20.12 8.09 -18.07
C ASN A 62 -19.39 6.88 -17.42
N GLY A 63 -18.33 7.10 -16.65
CA GLY A 63 -17.68 6.09 -15.83
C GLY A 63 -18.15 6.12 -14.39
N SER A 64 -17.66 5.15 -13.59
CA SER A 64 -17.93 5.08 -12.15
C SER A 64 -16.77 4.45 -11.40
N ALA A 65 -16.62 4.80 -10.12
CA ALA A 65 -15.66 4.16 -9.24
C ALA A 65 -16.34 3.65 -7.96
N THR A 66 -16.04 2.42 -7.58
CA THR A 66 -16.51 1.77 -6.36
C THR A 66 -15.33 1.45 -5.47
N GLY A 67 -15.26 2.09 -4.30
CA GLY A 67 -14.28 1.79 -3.25
C GLY A 67 -14.79 0.69 -2.32
N ILE A 68 -13.95 -0.30 -2.04
CA ILE A 68 -14.26 -1.40 -1.11
C ILE A 68 -13.16 -1.49 -0.07
N ASP A 69 -13.52 -1.43 1.23
CA ASP A 69 -12.58 -1.61 2.34
C ASP A 69 -13.23 -2.44 3.46
N ILE A 70 -12.42 -3.16 4.22
CA ILE A 70 -12.87 -3.96 5.35
C ILE A 70 -13.17 -3.13 6.60
N SER A 71 -12.61 -1.93 6.71
CA SER A 71 -12.78 -1.05 7.85
C SER A 71 -14.04 -0.21 7.71
N LYS A 72 -15.00 -0.47 8.59
CA LYS A 72 -16.22 0.33 8.68
C LYS A 72 -15.93 1.81 8.90
N GLN A 73 -14.97 2.14 9.76
CA GLN A 73 -14.58 3.52 10.07
C GLN A 73 -14.04 4.24 8.83
N ARG A 74 -13.22 3.57 8.00
CA ARG A 74 -12.69 4.15 6.75
C ARG A 74 -13.79 4.36 5.72
N ILE A 75 -14.73 3.42 5.61
CA ILE A 75 -15.88 3.58 4.71
C ILE A 75 -16.79 4.73 5.13
N GLU A 76 -17.08 4.86 6.44
CA GLU A 76 -17.86 6.00 6.97
C GLU A 76 -17.15 7.34 6.72
N TYR A 77 -15.82 7.39 6.88
CA TYR A 77 -15.02 8.55 6.53
C TYR A 77 -15.12 8.86 5.03
N ALA A 78 -14.91 7.85 4.17
CA ALA A 78 -14.99 8.02 2.72
C ALA A 78 -16.35 8.54 2.26
N GLN A 79 -17.45 7.97 2.76
CA GLN A 79 -18.82 8.40 2.46
C GLN A 79 -19.11 9.82 2.95
N THR A 80 -18.46 10.27 4.02
CA THR A 80 -18.64 11.62 4.57
C THR A 80 -17.90 12.67 3.76
N TYR A 81 -16.65 12.40 3.37
CA TYR A 81 -15.77 13.41 2.80
C TYR A 81 -15.66 13.36 1.26
N TYR A 82 -16.04 12.24 0.65
CA TYR A 82 -15.93 12.04 -0.79
C TYR A 82 -17.29 11.69 -1.39
N GLN A 83 -17.90 12.68 -2.03
CA GLN A 83 -19.20 12.53 -2.72
C GLN A 83 -19.06 13.07 -4.14
N ASP A 84 -19.54 12.29 -5.11
CA ASP A 84 -19.55 12.66 -6.52
C ASP A 84 -20.51 11.75 -7.30
N GLU A 85 -20.90 12.15 -8.50
CA GLU A 85 -21.67 11.30 -9.40
C GLU A 85 -20.83 10.08 -9.82
N GLY A 86 -21.43 8.89 -9.74
CA GLY A 86 -20.75 7.64 -10.09
C GLY A 86 -19.73 7.14 -9.06
N LEU A 87 -19.66 7.74 -7.86
CA LEU A 87 -18.76 7.36 -6.77
C LEU A 87 -19.53 6.65 -5.67
N GLU A 88 -19.09 5.43 -5.32
CA GLU A 88 -19.70 4.64 -4.25
C GLU A 88 -18.63 4.01 -3.34
N PHE A 89 -18.98 3.78 -2.06
CA PHE A 89 -18.13 3.12 -1.08
C PHE A 89 -18.89 2.03 -0.32
N HIS A 90 -18.31 0.82 -0.27
CA HIS A 90 -18.93 -0.34 0.34
C HIS A 90 -17.99 -1.05 1.31
N LEU A 91 -18.56 -1.53 2.42
CA LEU A 91 -17.86 -2.40 3.33
C LEU A 91 -17.71 -3.79 2.69
N GLY A 92 -16.49 -4.30 2.61
CA GLY A 92 -16.24 -5.61 2.01
C GLY A 92 -14.86 -6.18 2.34
N ASP A 93 -14.75 -7.49 2.30
CA ASP A 93 -13.51 -8.23 2.56
C ASP A 93 -13.02 -8.87 1.26
N ILE A 94 -11.92 -8.36 0.71
CA ILE A 94 -11.32 -8.86 -0.54
C ILE A 94 -10.80 -10.30 -0.48
N ARG A 95 -10.70 -10.88 0.71
CA ARG A 95 -10.36 -12.29 0.93
C ARG A 95 -11.54 -13.22 0.65
N LYS A 96 -12.75 -12.67 0.56
CA LYS A 96 -14.01 -13.39 0.35
C LYS A 96 -14.57 -13.09 -1.03
N PRO A 97 -15.43 -13.94 -1.58
CA PRO A 97 -16.12 -13.64 -2.82
C PRO A 97 -16.84 -12.27 -2.74
N LEU A 98 -16.56 -11.41 -3.71
CA LEU A 98 -17.21 -10.12 -3.85
C LEU A 98 -18.46 -10.27 -4.75
N GLY A 99 -19.56 -9.61 -4.39
CA GLY A 99 -20.87 -9.77 -5.04
C GLY A 99 -21.01 -9.09 -6.42
N TYR A 100 -19.92 -8.88 -7.16
CA TYR A 100 -19.90 -8.12 -8.43
C TYR A 100 -19.28 -8.89 -9.61
N PRO A 101 -19.70 -10.11 -9.94
CA PRO A 101 -19.03 -10.95 -10.93
C PRO A 101 -18.98 -10.27 -12.30
N GLY A 102 -17.77 -10.13 -12.87
CA GLY A 102 -17.54 -9.57 -14.20
C GLY A 102 -18.08 -8.14 -14.40
N SER A 103 -18.07 -7.30 -13.35
CA SER A 103 -18.72 -6.00 -13.38
C SER A 103 -17.80 -4.83 -13.74
N PHE A 104 -16.48 -4.97 -13.51
CA PHE A 104 -15.54 -3.86 -13.64
C PHE A 104 -14.65 -3.98 -14.87
N ASP A 105 -14.36 -2.84 -15.48
CA ASP A 105 -13.42 -2.72 -16.60
C ASP A 105 -11.99 -2.57 -16.09
N PHE A 106 -11.82 -2.06 -14.86
CA PHE A 106 -10.54 -1.78 -14.24
C PHE A 106 -10.59 -2.09 -12.73
N ILE A 107 -9.61 -2.83 -12.22
CA ILE A 107 -9.42 -3.06 -10.79
C ILE A 107 -8.10 -2.42 -10.37
N TRP A 108 -8.15 -1.64 -9.30
CA TRP A 108 -7.03 -0.99 -8.66
C TRP A 108 -6.82 -1.57 -7.26
N VAL A 109 -5.58 -1.98 -6.93
CA VAL A 109 -5.19 -2.46 -5.61
C VAL A 109 -3.88 -1.78 -5.23
N ARG A 110 -3.88 -0.95 -4.19
CA ARG A 110 -2.70 -0.14 -3.85
C ARG A 110 -2.41 -0.12 -2.36
N PHE A 111 -1.21 -0.57 -1.97
CA PHE A 111 -0.75 -0.67 -0.57
C PHE A 111 -1.65 -1.55 0.30
N VAL A 112 -2.06 -2.68 -0.23
CA VAL A 112 -2.96 -3.63 0.40
C VAL A 112 -2.30 -4.99 0.58
N LEU A 113 -1.67 -5.51 -0.47
CA LEU A 113 -1.17 -6.88 -0.50
C LEU A 113 0.03 -7.10 0.42
N GLU A 114 0.75 -6.03 0.80
CA GLU A 114 1.80 -6.09 1.82
C GLU A 114 1.30 -6.59 3.19
N HIS A 115 0.00 -6.50 3.47
CA HIS A 115 -0.62 -6.97 4.72
C HIS A 115 -1.06 -8.44 4.67
N PHE A 116 -0.81 -9.15 3.57
CA PHE A 116 -1.32 -10.49 3.31
C PHE A 116 -0.25 -11.46 2.80
N ARG A 117 0.92 -11.51 3.45
CA ARG A 117 2.09 -12.31 3.01
C ARG A 117 1.75 -13.76 2.66
N LYS A 118 0.89 -14.42 3.47
CA LYS A 118 0.56 -15.84 3.32
C LYS A 118 -0.42 -16.14 2.21
N ASN A 119 -1.23 -15.17 1.82
CA ASN A 119 -2.37 -15.39 0.92
C ASN A 119 -2.59 -14.27 -0.11
N SER A 120 -1.59 -13.42 -0.36
CA SER A 120 -1.69 -12.34 -1.35
C SER A 120 -2.04 -12.85 -2.75
N PHE A 121 -1.47 -13.97 -3.20
CA PHE A 121 -1.81 -14.59 -4.48
C PHE A 121 -3.26 -15.07 -4.55
N ASP A 122 -3.76 -15.71 -3.48
CA ASP A 122 -5.16 -16.17 -3.41
C ASP A 122 -6.14 -15.00 -3.42
N ILE A 123 -5.79 -13.89 -2.78
CA ILE A 123 -6.56 -12.64 -2.84
C ILE A 123 -6.63 -12.14 -4.28
N VAL A 124 -5.49 -12.07 -4.99
CA VAL A 124 -5.46 -11.65 -6.40
C VAL A 124 -6.33 -12.58 -7.24
N LYS A 125 -6.23 -13.90 -7.05
CA LYS A 125 -7.08 -14.89 -7.72
C LYS A 125 -8.57 -14.70 -7.44
N ASN A 126 -8.94 -14.30 -6.22
CA ASN A 126 -10.33 -14.04 -5.85
C ASN A 126 -10.88 -12.77 -6.53
N ILE A 127 -10.14 -11.67 -6.47
CA ILE A 127 -10.62 -10.38 -6.98
C ILE A 127 -10.78 -10.34 -8.50
N ILE A 128 -10.05 -11.16 -9.26
CA ILE A 128 -10.23 -11.24 -10.72
C ILE A 128 -11.62 -11.75 -11.16
N SER A 129 -12.39 -12.35 -10.25
CA SER A 129 -13.77 -12.78 -10.50
C SER A 129 -14.70 -11.60 -10.83
N ILE A 130 -14.44 -10.42 -10.28
CA ILE A 130 -15.22 -9.22 -10.52
C ILE A 130 -14.74 -8.42 -11.74
N LEU A 131 -13.59 -8.77 -12.34
CA LEU A 131 -13.05 -8.15 -13.54
C LEU A 131 -13.68 -8.78 -14.79
N LYS A 132 -14.10 -7.95 -15.75
CA LYS A 132 -14.58 -8.39 -17.06
C LYS A 132 -13.47 -9.08 -17.85
N PRO A 133 -13.81 -10.01 -18.79
CA PRO A 133 -12.88 -10.37 -19.86
C PRO A 133 -12.40 -9.11 -20.61
N GLY A 134 -11.09 -9.03 -20.89
CA GLY A 134 -10.47 -7.83 -21.47
C GLY A 134 -10.26 -6.65 -20.50
N GLY A 135 -10.75 -6.74 -19.28
CA GLY A 135 -10.53 -5.73 -18.24
C GLY A 135 -9.09 -5.71 -17.71
N ILE A 136 -8.70 -4.61 -17.09
CA ILE A 136 -7.33 -4.38 -16.58
C ILE A 136 -7.30 -4.56 -15.07
N LEU A 137 -6.35 -5.36 -14.58
CA LEU A 137 -5.96 -5.39 -13.17
C LEU A 137 -4.66 -4.61 -13.01
N CYS A 138 -4.62 -3.67 -12.08
CA CYS A 138 -3.41 -2.96 -11.67
C CYS A 138 -3.14 -3.21 -10.18
N LEU A 139 -1.97 -3.75 -9.89
CA LEU A 139 -1.43 -4.00 -8.54
C LEU A 139 -0.31 -3.01 -8.29
N VAL A 140 -0.35 -2.32 -7.15
CA VAL A 140 0.64 -1.31 -6.76
C VAL A 140 1.03 -1.54 -5.30
N ASP A 141 2.29 -1.86 -5.04
CA ASP A 141 2.75 -2.02 -3.66
C ASP A 141 4.27 -1.81 -3.54
N LEU A 142 4.75 -1.82 -2.32
CA LEU A 142 6.13 -1.50 -1.98
C LEU A 142 7.06 -2.70 -2.20
N ASP A 143 8.32 -2.37 -2.43
CA ASP A 143 9.43 -3.32 -2.40
C ASP A 143 10.52 -2.77 -1.49
N PHE A 144 11.19 -3.62 -0.70
CA PHE A 144 12.11 -3.19 0.35
C PHE A 144 11.50 -2.12 1.27
N ASN A 145 10.25 -2.31 1.69
CA ASN A 145 9.53 -1.31 2.48
C ASN A 145 10.33 -0.93 3.74
N CYS A 146 10.74 0.34 3.83
CA CYS A 146 11.53 0.91 4.92
C CYS A 146 12.92 0.28 5.15
N LEU A 147 13.53 -0.34 4.15
CA LEU A 147 14.80 -1.06 4.30
C LEU A 147 15.97 -0.47 3.48
N ILE A 148 15.74 0.50 2.60
CA ILE A 148 16.81 1.04 1.75
C ILE A 148 17.29 2.38 2.28
N HIS A 149 18.44 2.34 2.94
CA HIS A 149 19.12 3.49 3.51
C HIS A 149 20.60 3.47 3.13
N HIS A 150 21.17 4.64 2.88
CA HIS A 150 22.61 4.84 2.77
C HIS A 150 23.07 5.80 3.87
N GLY A 151 24.26 5.54 4.42
CA GLY A 151 24.85 6.39 5.46
C GLY A 151 24.37 6.08 6.88
N ILE A 152 23.77 4.90 7.11
CA ILE A 152 23.40 4.44 8.46
C ILE A 152 24.44 3.45 9.01
N PRO A 153 24.61 3.34 10.36
CA PRO A 153 25.49 2.36 10.98
C PRO A 153 25.07 0.91 10.67
N ALA A 154 26.05 0.02 10.48
CA ALA A 154 25.77 -1.39 10.17
C ALA A 154 24.91 -2.11 11.22
N ARG A 155 25.03 -1.76 12.52
CA ARG A 155 24.20 -2.34 13.57
C ARG A 155 22.74 -1.89 13.45
N LEU A 156 22.52 -0.66 13.00
CA LEU A 156 21.18 -0.11 12.76
C LEU A 156 20.52 -0.81 11.56
N GLU A 157 21.25 -0.95 10.45
CA GLU A 157 20.79 -1.69 9.28
C GLU A 157 20.40 -3.13 9.64
N LYS A 158 21.27 -3.83 10.38
CA LYS A 158 21.00 -5.19 10.86
C LYS A 158 19.73 -5.27 11.70
N ALA A 159 19.51 -4.31 12.60
CA ALA A 159 18.31 -4.26 13.44
C ALA A 159 17.05 -4.01 12.60
N LEU A 160 17.09 -3.13 11.60
CA LEU A 160 15.96 -2.87 10.69
C LEU A 160 15.59 -4.14 9.90
N PHE A 161 16.56 -4.87 9.36
CA PHE A 161 16.30 -6.14 8.67
C PHE A 161 15.79 -7.22 9.63
N GLY A 162 16.36 -7.32 10.84
CA GLY A 162 15.90 -8.29 11.84
C GLY A 162 14.46 -8.02 12.32
N LEU A 163 14.14 -6.76 12.55
CA LEU A 163 12.78 -6.32 12.89
C LEU A 163 11.80 -6.67 11.78
N MET A 164 12.16 -6.39 10.52
CA MET A 164 11.32 -6.68 9.36
C MET A 164 11.10 -8.17 9.17
N SER A 165 12.14 -9.00 9.36
CA SER A 165 12.02 -10.47 9.30
C SER A 165 11.02 -11.01 10.32
N LEU A 166 11.00 -10.46 11.54
CA LEU A 166 10.00 -10.85 12.54
C LEU A 166 8.58 -10.39 12.17
N LEU A 167 8.42 -9.23 11.55
CA LEU A 167 7.12 -8.81 11.04
C LEU A 167 6.60 -9.74 9.94
N GLU A 168 7.47 -10.20 9.04
CA GLU A 168 7.11 -11.20 8.02
C GLU A 168 6.59 -12.50 8.65
N GLU A 169 7.22 -12.96 9.73
CA GLU A 169 6.86 -14.23 10.38
C GLU A 169 5.61 -14.10 11.25
N GLN A 170 5.49 -13.03 12.03
CA GLN A 170 4.51 -12.90 13.11
C GLN A 170 3.28 -12.08 12.73
N ALA A 171 3.43 -11.08 11.86
CA ALA A 171 2.38 -10.12 11.54
C ALA A 171 1.78 -10.28 10.14
N ASN A 172 2.10 -11.38 9.42
CA ASN A 172 1.63 -11.60 8.05
C ASN A 172 1.99 -10.47 7.08
N PHE A 173 3.01 -9.68 7.39
CA PHE A 173 3.46 -8.54 6.61
C PHE A 173 4.51 -8.94 5.57
N ASP A 174 4.43 -8.39 4.36
CA ASP A 174 5.34 -8.69 3.26
C ASP A 174 6.00 -7.40 2.73
N PRO A 175 7.20 -7.06 3.20
CA PRO A 175 7.90 -5.85 2.76
C PRO A 175 8.38 -5.91 1.31
N TYR A 176 8.18 -7.06 0.64
CA TYR A 176 8.68 -7.35 -0.71
C TYR A 176 7.57 -7.76 -1.69
N VAL A 177 6.32 -7.50 -1.36
CA VAL A 177 5.19 -8.02 -2.15
C VAL A 177 5.18 -7.52 -3.60
N GLY A 178 5.62 -6.28 -3.83
CA GLY A 178 5.61 -5.66 -5.16
C GLY A 178 6.35 -6.49 -6.21
N ARG A 179 7.52 -7.05 -5.89
CA ARG A 179 8.31 -7.89 -6.83
C ARG A 179 7.63 -9.18 -7.27
N LYS A 180 6.56 -9.60 -6.57
CA LYS A 180 5.81 -10.82 -6.89
C LYS A 180 4.73 -10.60 -7.94
N PHE A 181 4.36 -9.36 -8.22
CA PHE A 181 3.19 -9.05 -9.05
C PHE A 181 3.29 -9.54 -10.48
N TYR A 182 4.50 -9.49 -11.08
CA TYR A 182 4.68 -10.05 -12.41
C TYR A 182 4.33 -11.54 -12.45
N SER A 183 4.87 -12.34 -11.51
CA SER A 183 4.57 -13.78 -11.45
C SER A 183 3.09 -14.04 -11.17
N TYR A 184 2.43 -13.24 -10.33
CA TYR A 184 1.01 -13.38 -10.07
C TYR A 184 0.17 -13.20 -11.34
N LEU A 185 0.42 -12.14 -12.09
CA LEU A 185 -0.29 -11.90 -13.35
C LEU A 185 0.02 -12.96 -14.40
N TYR A 186 1.29 -13.40 -14.50
CA TYR A 186 1.73 -14.43 -15.42
C TYR A 186 1.05 -15.78 -15.11
N ASP A 187 1.07 -16.22 -13.85
CA ASP A 187 0.48 -17.49 -13.43
C ASP A 187 -1.05 -17.53 -13.56
N LEU A 188 -1.69 -16.35 -13.49
CA LEU A 188 -3.13 -16.20 -13.72
C LEU A 188 -3.51 -16.02 -15.19
N GLY A 189 -2.54 -16.07 -16.11
CA GLY A 189 -2.74 -16.04 -17.55
C GLY A 189 -3.09 -14.66 -18.11
N PHE A 190 -2.76 -13.58 -17.40
CA PHE A 190 -2.99 -12.23 -17.91
C PHE A 190 -2.19 -11.95 -19.17
N LEU A 191 -2.76 -11.17 -20.07
CA LEU A 191 -2.16 -10.70 -21.31
C LEU A 191 -1.63 -9.29 -21.15
N ASP A 192 -0.71 -8.87 -22.02
CA ASP A 192 -0.17 -7.50 -22.09
C ASP A 192 0.35 -7.02 -20.73
N ILE A 193 1.04 -7.92 -20.00
CA ILE A 193 1.62 -7.59 -18.69
C ILE A 193 2.72 -6.55 -18.87
N ASP A 194 2.61 -5.47 -18.09
CA ASP A 194 3.57 -4.37 -18.09
C ASP A 194 3.91 -3.97 -16.65
N ILE A 195 5.16 -3.56 -16.41
CA ILE A 195 5.70 -3.24 -15.08
C ILE A 195 6.31 -1.84 -15.12
N ASP A 196 6.01 -1.02 -14.13
CA ASP A 196 6.71 0.24 -13.86
C ASP A 196 7.25 0.27 -12.44
N ILE A 197 8.31 1.03 -12.22
CA ILE A 197 8.93 1.22 -10.92
C ILE A 197 9.01 2.71 -10.62
N THR A 198 8.39 3.11 -9.52
CA THR A 198 8.41 4.49 -9.04
C THR A 198 8.95 4.56 -7.61
N ILE A 199 9.02 5.76 -7.04
CA ILE A 199 9.56 5.98 -5.70
C ILE A 199 8.46 6.53 -4.79
N HIS A 200 8.21 5.84 -3.66
CA HIS A 200 7.25 6.28 -2.66
C HIS A 200 7.81 7.34 -1.69
N HIS A 201 8.97 7.04 -1.10
CA HIS A 201 9.71 7.99 -0.29
C HIS A 201 11.07 8.21 -0.94
N LEU A 202 11.45 9.48 -1.08
CA LEU A 202 12.77 9.89 -1.48
C LEU A 202 13.22 10.99 -0.50
N ILE A 203 14.13 10.66 0.40
CA ILE A 203 14.52 11.51 1.50
C ILE A 203 16.04 11.67 1.51
N TYR A 204 16.51 12.89 1.30
CA TYR A 204 17.91 13.28 1.34
C TYR A 204 18.04 14.76 1.79
N GLY A 205 19.24 15.18 2.20
CA GLY A 205 19.45 16.53 2.69
C GLY A 205 18.67 16.84 3.97
N GLU A 206 18.06 18.01 4.05
CA GLU A 206 17.28 18.43 5.21
C GLU A 206 16.02 17.58 5.40
N LEU A 207 15.80 17.10 6.62
CA LEU A 207 14.65 16.27 6.96
C LEU A 207 13.44 17.15 7.27
N ARG A 208 12.34 16.90 6.57
CA ARG A 208 11.08 17.58 6.85
C ARG A 208 10.44 16.97 8.12
N ASP A 209 9.84 17.79 8.95
CA ASP A 209 9.16 17.37 10.19
C ASP A 209 8.10 16.27 9.96
N ILE A 210 7.39 16.32 8.84
CA ILE A 210 6.39 15.32 8.49
C ILE A 210 7.02 13.96 8.21
N ASP A 211 8.19 13.92 7.54
CA ASP A 211 8.90 12.68 7.26
C ASP A 211 9.48 12.09 8.56
N GLU A 212 10.08 12.92 9.41
CA GLU A 212 10.59 12.48 10.72
C GLU A 212 9.48 11.84 11.56
N ARG A 213 8.34 12.52 11.70
CA ARG A 213 7.21 12.00 12.49
C ARG A 213 6.67 10.69 11.91
N ASN A 214 6.49 10.62 10.60
CA ASN A 214 5.97 9.41 9.95
C ASN A 214 6.93 8.22 10.10
N TRP A 215 8.23 8.44 9.96
CA TRP A 215 9.22 7.36 10.08
C TRP A 215 9.40 6.91 11.52
N LEU A 216 9.45 7.82 12.48
CA LEU A 216 9.48 7.46 13.91
C LEU A 216 8.24 6.65 14.30
N TYR A 217 7.06 7.04 13.84
CA TYR A 217 5.84 6.29 14.08
C TYR A 217 5.91 4.88 13.48
N LYS A 218 6.37 4.74 12.24
CA LYS A 218 6.56 3.43 11.61
C LYS A 218 7.53 2.54 12.41
N VAL A 219 8.67 3.08 12.80
CA VAL A 219 9.69 2.36 13.58
C VAL A 219 9.11 1.91 14.93
N GLU A 220 8.36 2.76 15.62
CA GLU A 220 7.74 2.43 16.89
C GLU A 220 6.68 1.34 16.76
N VAL A 221 5.78 1.45 15.79
CA VAL A 221 4.77 0.42 15.51
C VAL A 221 5.43 -0.91 15.12
N ALA A 222 6.43 -0.88 14.26
CA ALA A 222 7.14 -2.06 13.81
C ALA A 222 7.91 -2.73 14.95
N ALA A 223 8.61 -1.97 15.79
CA ALA A 223 9.31 -2.49 16.96
C ALA A 223 8.36 -3.18 17.94
N LYS A 224 7.22 -2.53 18.22
CA LYS A 224 6.19 -3.05 19.12
C LYS A 224 5.51 -4.32 18.56
N ALA A 225 5.20 -4.34 17.27
CA ALA A 225 4.53 -5.47 16.63
C ALA A 225 5.44 -6.68 16.42
N SER A 226 6.74 -6.45 16.14
CA SER A 226 7.71 -7.52 15.92
C SER A 226 8.23 -8.17 17.20
N GLY A 227 8.21 -7.45 18.33
CA GLY A 227 8.89 -7.91 19.56
C GLY A 227 10.39 -8.09 19.39
N TYR A 228 11.03 -7.38 18.45
CA TYR A 228 12.48 -7.48 18.22
C TYR A 228 13.27 -7.11 19.47
N PRO A 229 14.28 -7.90 19.89
CA PRO A 229 14.93 -7.74 21.18
C PRO A 229 16.02 -6.65 21.22
N PHE A 230 16.40 -6.05 20.10
CA PHE A 230 17.44 -5.00 19.97
C PHE A 230 18.77 -5.31 20.67
N LYS A 231 19.24 -6.55 20.60
CA LYS A 231 20.47 -7.03 21.28
C LYS A 231 21.75 -6.34 20.80
N GLU A 232 21.73 -5.72 19.64
CA GLU A 232 22.83 -4.92 19.08
C GLU A 232 23.05 -3.60 19.85
N PHE A 233 22.11 -3.22 20.71
CA PHE A 233 22.09 -1.98 21.46
C PHE A 233 22.08 -2.28 22.96
N ALA A 234 23.08 -1.80 23.71
CA ALA A 234 23.19 -2.04 25.14
C ALA A 234 21.98 -1.42 25.91
N GLY A 235 21.46 -0.28 25.45
CA GLY A 235 20.25 0.37 25.95
C GLY A 235 18.96 -0.12 25.30
N GLY A 236 19.00 -1.21 24.52
CA GLY A 236 17.82 -1.80 23.89
C GLY A 236 17.12 -0.87 22.90
N TYR A 237 15.79 -0.90 22.91
CA TYR A 237 14.95 -0.11 21.98
C TYR A 237 15.22 1.40 22.05
N GLU A 238 15.44 1.98 23.22
CA GLU A 238 15.65 3.42 23.36
C GLU A 238 16.97 3.88 22.72
N GLU A 239 18.03 3.09 22.84
CA GLU A 239 19.30 3.36 22.14
C GLU A 239 19.12 3.22 20.62
N PHE A 240 18.47 2.14 20.17
CA PHE A 240 18.13 1.97 18.75
C PHE A 240 17.34 3.16 18.20
N LYS A 241 16.28 3.59 18.87
CA LYS A 241 15.42 4.72 18.46
C LYS A 241 16.24 6.01 18.38
N SER A 242 17.10 6.27 19.37
CA SER A 242 17.98 7.44 19.38
C SER A 242 18.97 7.43 18.22
N GLU A 243 19.60 6.29 17.95
CA GLU A 243 20.55 6.15 16.83
C GLU A 243 19.85 6.21 15.48
N PHE A 244 18.68 5.61 15.35
CA PHE A 244 17.85 5.75 14.15
C PHE A 244 17.53 7.22 13.86
N LEU A 245 17.07 7.97 14.86
CA LEU A 245 16.74 9.37 14.72
C LEU A 245 17.97 10.21 14.36
N SER A 246 19.11 9.98 15.04
CA SER A 246 20.36 10.67 14.73
C SER A 246 20.82 10.40 13.29
N SER A 247 20.77 9.15 12.85
CA SER A 247 21.12 8.77 11.48
C SER A 247 20.13 9.34 10.46
N PHE A 248 18.85 9.38 10.81
CA PHE A 248 17.81 9.88 9.94
C PHE A 248 17.86 11.40 9.79
N ARG A 249 18.45 12.13 10.73
CA ARG A 249 18.75 13.57 10.67
C ARG A 249 20.08 13.92 10.01
N ASP A 250 20.94 12.94 9.73
CA ASP A 250 22.20 13.21 9.00
C ASP A 250 21.87 13.65 7.57
N HIS A 251 22.29 14.84 7.17
CA HIS A 251 22.03 15.40 5.84
C HIS A 251 22.66 14.60 4.69
N ARG A 252 23.63 13.72 4.99
CA ARG A 252 24.28 12.84 3.99
C ARG A 252 23.53 11.55 3.75
N ARG A 253 22.52 11.22 4.60
CA ARG A 253 21.73 10.01 4.38
C ARG A 253 20.96 10.11 3.07
N PHE A 254 20.74 8.95 2.48
CA PHE A 254 19.87 8.78 1.33
C PHE A 254 18.93 7.61 1.59
N THR A 255 17.63 7.90 1.60
CA THR A 255 16.59 6.91 1.90
C THR A 255 15.55 6.93 0.80
N TYR A 256 15.18 5.77 0.28
CA TYR A 256 14.07 5.65 -0.65
C TYR A 256 13.32 4.33 -0.48
N THR A 257 12.09 4.28 -0.97
CA THR A 257 11.27 3.06 -1.00
C THR A 257 10.71 2.90 -2.40
N PRO A 258 11.07 1.82 -3.13
CA PRO A 258 10.48 1.54 -4.44
C PRO A 258 9.00 1.20 -4.33
N ILE A 259 8.24 1.62 -5.33
CA ILE A 259 6.90 1.12 -5.63
C ILE A 259 6.99 0.31 -6.91
N ILE A 260 6.45 -0.89 -6.90
CA ILE A 260 6.26 -1.71 -8.10
C ILE A 260 4.80 -1.59 -8.52
N LEU A 261 4.60 -1.19 -9.76
CA LEU A 261 3.31 -1.21 -10.42
C LEU A 261 3.30 -2.36 -11.43
N ALA A 262 2.28 -3.17 -11.39
CA ALA A 262 2.08 -4.25 -12.37
C ALA A 262 0.65 -4.16 -12.91
N ARG A 263 0.51 -4.13 -14.23
CA ARG A 263 -0.79 -4.20 -14.89
C ARG A 263 -0.85 -5.37 -15.85
N GLY A 264 -2.04 -5.90 -16.04
CA GLY A 264 -2.29 -6.93 -17.05
C GLY A 264 -3.75 -6.90 -17.48
N ARG A 265 -4.01 -7.42 -18.69
CA ARG A 265 -5.35 -7.54 -19.24
C ARG A 265 -5.86 -8.97 -19.04
N LYS A 266 -7.02 -9.12 -18.42
CA LYS A 266 -7.67 -10.42 -18.24
C LYS A 266 -8.02 -11.03 -19.62
N PRO A 267 -7.73 -12.32 -19.85
CA PRO A 267 -8.14 -13.01 -21.08
C PRO A 267 -9.64 -12.94 -21.35
#